data_bc746d3d44b66bd58e27d745720a922a
#
_entry.id   bc746d3d44b66bd58e27d745720a922a
#
_cell.length_a   1.000
_cell.length_b   1.000
_cell.length_c   1.000
_cell.angle_alpha   90.00
_cell.angle_beta   90.00
_cell.angle_gamma   90.00
#
_symmetry.space_group_name_H-M   'P 1'
#
loop_
_entity.id
_entity.type
_entity.pdbx_description
1 polymer ?
#
loop_
_entity_poly.entity_id
_entity_poly.type
_entity_poly.pdbx_seq_one_letter_code
_entity_poly.pdbx_strand_id
1 'polypeptide(L)'
;MKDHAKGFLSLVEEALKDIPEVDVYQIKDRLDKGDNVNLIDVREDNEWNLGRIPTAIHLGKGIIERDIESVGKNRQMELILYCQGGFRSALAAESLKKM
;
A
#
# COMPACT_ATOMS: atom_id res chain seq x y z
N MET A 1 -15.03 15.70 -5.07
CA MET A 1 -14.61 14.34 -4.66
C MET A 1 -15.30 13.31 -5.54
N LYS A 2 -14.55 12.33 -5.96
CA LYS A 2 -15.08 11.31 -6.85
C LYS A 2 -15.82 10.23 -6.06
N ASP A 3 -17.07 9.96 -6.43
CA ASP A 3 -17.82 8.90 -5.79
C ASP A 3 -17.39 7.53 -6.29
N HIS A 4 -17.39 6.55 -5.39
CA HIS A 4 -17.07 5.17 -5.70
C HIS A 4 -18.31 4.30 -5.68
N ALA A 5 -18.33 3.25 -6.48
CA ALA A 5 -19.43 2.31 -6.52
C ALA A 5 -19.57 1.58 -5.17
N LYS A 6 -20.82 1.24 -4.81
CA LYS A 6 -21.10 0.58 -3.53
C LYS A 6 -20.40 -0.76 -3.39
N GLY A 7 -20.29 -1.54 -4.45
CA GLY A 7 -19.60 -2.82 -4.41
C GLY A 7 -18.13 -2.66 -4.12
N PHE A 8 -17.48 -1.65 -4.71
CA PHE A 8 -16.09 -1.34 -4.44
C PHE A 8 -15.89 -0.92 -2.98
N LEU A 9 -16.75 -0.03 -2.48
CA LEU A 9 -16.65 0.41 -1.08
C LEU A 9 -16.86 -0.76 -0.10
N SER A 10 -17.77 -1.69 -0.41
CA SER A 10 -17.97 -2.88 0.43
C SER A 10 -16.73 -3.76 0.48
N LEU A 11 -16.03 -3.94 -0.63
CA LEU A 11 -14.77 -4.69 -0.66
C LEU A 11 -13.70 -4.03 0.19
N VAL A 12 -13.60 -2.70 0.11
CA VAL A 12 -12.62 -1.94 0.90
C VAL A 12 -12.93 -2.04 2.39
N GLU A 13 -14.19 -1.88 2.78
CA GLU A 13 -14.60 -2.00 4.18
C GLU A 13 -14.25 -3.38 4.75
N GLU A 14 -14.49 -4.43 3.98
CA GLU A 14 -14.17 -5.80 4.38
C GLU A 14 -12.66 -5.98 4.56
N ALA A 15 -11.88 -5.46 3.63
CA ALA A 15 -10.42 -5.54 3.72
C ALA A 15 -9.88 -4.81 4.95
N LEU A 16 -10.43 -3.63 5.26
CA LEU A 16 -9.97 -2.81 6.37
C LEU A 16 -10.25 -3.40 7.76
N LYS A 17 -11.15 -4.38 7.85
CA LYS A 17 -11.40 -5.05 9.13
C LYS A 17 -10.16 -5.74 9.69
N ASP A 18 -9.31 -6.26 8.81
CA ASP A 18 -8.14 -7.06 9.20
C ASP A 18 -6.81 -6.39 8.88
N ILE A 19 -6.82 -5.21 8.25
CA ILE A 19 -5.61 -4.52 7.84
C ILE A 19 -5.44 -3.26 8.69
N PRO A 20 -4.39 -3.17 9.52
CA PRO A 20 -4.15 -1.96 10.29
C PRO A 20 -3.73 -0.80 9.38
N GLU A 21 -4.17 0.40 9.74
CA GLU A 21 -3.83 1.61 8.99
C GLU A 21 -2.88 2.49 9.79
N VAL A 22 -1.99 3.19 9.09
CA VAL A 22 -1.14 4.24 9.67
C VAL A 22 -1.33 5.52 8.86
N ASP A 23 -1.18 6.67 9.51
CA ASP A 23 -1.31 7.94 8.82
C ASP A 23 0.05 8.46 8.33
N VAL A 24 0.00 9.53 7.50
CA VAL A 24 1.23 10.09 6.92
C VAL A 24 2.17 10.67 7.97
N TYR A 25 1.64 11.14 9.08
CA TYR A 25 2.48 11.71 10.16
C TYR A 25 3.25 10.61 10.89
N GLN A 26 2.64 9.45 11.08
CA GLN A 26 3.31 8.30 11.67
C GLN A 26 4.45 7.81 10.77
N ILE A 27 4.23 7.75 9.46
CA ILE A 27 5.26 7.36 8.50
C ILE A 27 6.40 8.38 8.48
N LYS A 28 6.06 9.68 8.42
CA LYS A 28 7.06 10.74 8.43
C LYS A 28 7.92 10.67 9.70
N ASP A 29 7.30 10.46 10.85
CA ASP A 29 8.02 10.36 12.11
C ASP A 29 9.01 9.19 12.10
N ARG A 30 8.60 8.03 11.59
CA ARG A 30 9.48 6.87 11.49
C ARG A 30 10.66 7.13 10.55
N LEU A 31 10.41 7.76 9.39
CA LEU A 31 11.46 8.11 8.45
C LEU A 31 12.44 9.13 9.04
N ASP A 32 11.93 10.14 9.74
CA ASP A 32 12.76 11.17 10.38
C ASP A 32 13.64 10.60 11.49
N LYS A 33 13.19 9.54 12.15
CA LYS A 33 13.98 8.83 13.17
C LYS A 33 15.00 7.87 12.60
N GLY A 34 15.01 7.70 11.27
CA GLY A 34 15.93 6.78 10.62
C GLY A 34 15.49 5.32 10.62
N ASP A 35 14.22 5.05 10.97
CA ASP A 35 13.69 3.68 10.91
C ASP A 35 13.68 3.16 9.47
N ASN A 36 13.93 1.87 9.33
CA ASN A 36 13.86 1.22 8.03
C ASN A 36 12.40 0.87 7.71
N VAL A 37 11.76 1.74 6.90
CA VAL A 37 10.36 1.60 6.53
C VAL A 37 10.27 1.07 5.10
N ASN A 38 9.57 -0.04 4.91
CA ASN A 38 9.36 -0.64 3.59
C ASN A 38 8.07 -0.10 2.99
N LEU A 39 8.18 0.97 2.20
CA LEU A 39 7.04 1.65 1.57
C LEU A 39 6.81 1.11 0.17
N ILE A 40 5.59 0.68 -0.11
CA ILE A 40 5.18 0.18 -1.42
C ILE A 40 4.09 1.09 -1.99
N ASP A 41 4.36 1.69 -3.13
CA ASP A 41 3.38 2.49 -3.87
C ASP A 41 2.61 1.56 -4.80
N VAL A 42 1.30 1.42 -4.58
CA VAL A 42 0.45 0.52 -5.36
C VAL A 42 -0.36 1.25 -6.42
N ARG A 43 -0.05 2.54 -6.67
CA ARG A 43 -0.73 3.34 -7.68
C ARG A 43 -0.32 2.91 -9.09
N GLU A 44 -1.01 3.46 -10.09
CA GLU A 44 -0.69 3.21 -11.49
C GLU A 44 0.62 3.90 -11.90
N ASP A 45 1.20 3.44 -13.03
CA ASP A 45 2.48 3.97 -13.52
C ASP A 45 2.44 5.48 -13.76
N ASN A 46 1.35 6.01 -14.31
CA ASN A 46 1.21 7.43 -14.58
C ASN A 46 1.22 8.26 -13.29
N GLU A 47 0.60 7.76 -12.24
CA GLU A 47 0.60 8.43 -10.94
C GLU A 47 2.02 8.43 -10.34
N TRP A 48 2.70 7.29 -10.41
CA TRP A 48 4.07 7.14 -9.93
C TRP A 48 5.02 8.11 -10.64
N ASN A 49 4.86 8.26 -11.95
CA ASN A 49 5.71 9.14 -12.74
C ASN A 49 5.50 10.63 -12.43
N LEU A 50 4.32 11.01 -11.94
CA LEU A 50 4.03 12.41 -11.57
C LEU A 50 4.59 12.80 -10.20
N GLY A 51 4.86 11.84 -9.34
CA GLY A 51 5.41 12.10 -8.01
C GLY A 51 5.19 10.93 -7.07
N ARG A 52 6.10 10.78 -6.09
CA ARG A 52 6.08 9.64 -5.17
C ARG A 52 6.83 9.99 -3.89
N ILE A 53 6.61 9.17 -2.86
CA ILE A 53 7.38 9.30 -1.63
C ILE A 53 8.80 8.80 -1.89
N PRO A 54 9.84 9.57 -1.52
CA PRO A 54 11.22 9.11 -1.63
C PRO A 54 11.40 7.78 -0.89
N THR A 55 12.20 6.91 -1.41
CA THR A 55 12.50 5.56 -0.90
C THR A 55 11.41 4.53 -1.15
N ALA A 56 10.22 4.91 -1.64
CA ALA A 56 9.17 3.96 -1.96
C ALA A 56 9.55 3.09 -3.17
N ILE A 57 9.06 1.86 -3.13
CA ILE A 57 9.18 0.92 -4.25
C ILE A 57 7.83 0.89 -4.96
N HIS A 58 7.85 0.93 -6.28
CA HIS A 58 6.61 0.88 -7.06
C HIS A 58 6.25 -0.56 -7.42
N LEU A 59 5.12 -1.03 -6.89
CA LEU A 59 4.48 -2.28 -7.30
C LEU A 59 2.99 -2.02 -7.42
N GLY A 60 2.52 -1.70 -8.60
CA GLY A 60 1.10 -1.41 -8.84
C GLY A 60 0.20 -2.56 -8.41
N LYS A 61 -1.01 -2.23 -7.99
CA LYS A 61 -1.97 -3.22 -7.48
C LYS A 61 -2.17 -4.39 -8.44
N GLY A 62 -2.12 -4.14 -9.75
CA GLY A 62 -2.34 -5.18 -10.75
C GLY A 62 -1.24 -6.23 -10.85
N ILE A 63 -0.06 -5.98 -10.29
CA ILE A 63 1.07 -6.90 -10.40
C ILE A 63 1.69 -7.26 -9.03
N ILE A 64 1.15 -6.74 -7.93
CA ILE A 64 1.81 -6.84 -6.63
C ILE A 64 1.90 -8.30 -6.15
N GLU A 65 0.87 -9.09 -6.33
CA GLU A 65 0.90 -10.49 -5.90
C GLU A 65 1.96 -11.29 -6.66
N ARG A 66 2.16 -10.94 -7.93
CA ARG A 66 3.17 -11.60 -8.77
C ARG A 66 4.59 -11.24 -8.34
N ASP A 67 4.81 -9.96 -8.01
CA ASP A 67 6.16 -9.41 -7.89
C ASP A 67 6.64 -9.15 -6.46
N ILE A 68 5.77 -9.23 -5.44
CA ILE A 68 6.14 -8.87 -4.08
C ILE A 68 7.27 -9.72 -3.50
N GLU A 69 7.36 -10.98 -3.87
CA GLU A 69 8.39 -11.86 -3.33
C GLU A 69 9.79 -11.50 -3.81
N SER A 70 9.90 -10.75 -4.91
CA SER A 70 11.20 -10.26 -5.36
C SER A 70 11.72 -9.10 -4.49
N VAL A 71 10.84 -8.46 -3.74
CA VAL A 71 11.14 -7.30 -2.87
C VAL A 71 11.12 -7.71 -1.40
N GLY A 72 10.08 -8.41 -0.98
CA GLY A 72 9.92 -8.89 0.38
C GLY A 72 10.69 -10.19 0.58
N LYS A 73 11.73 -10.14 1.40
CA LYS A 73 12.64 -11.29 1.57
C LYS A 73 12.13 -12.35 2.52
N ASN A 74 11.12 -12.03 3.33
CA ASN A 74 10.46 -13.02 4.17
C ASN A 74 9.03 -12.56 4.47
N ARG A 75 8.18 -13.51 4.84
CA ARG A 75 6.75 -13.25 5.08
C ARG A 75 6.47 -12.51 6.38
N GLN A 76 7.46 -12.38 7.24
CA GLN A 76 7.33 -11.66 8.51
C GLN A 76 7.70 -10.18 8.39
N MET A 77 8.23 -9.76 7.24
CA MET A 77 8.63 -8.39 7.02
C MET A 77 7.41 -7.46 7.02
N GLU A 78 7.50 -6.36 7.77
CA GLU A 78 6.47 -5.33 7.71
C GLU A 78 6.55 -4.59 6.39
N LEU A 79 5.40 -4.48 5.71
CA LEU A 79 5.27 -3.71 4.47
C LEU A 79 4.17 -2.67 4.68
N ILE A 80 4.44 -1.44 4.25
CA ILE A 80 3.46 -0.36 4.31
C ILE A 80 3.10 0.03 2.88
N LEU A 81 1.84 -0.20 2.51
CA LEU A 81 1.34 0.05 1.17
C LEU A 81 0.57 1.37 1.16
N TYR A 82 0.71 2.15 0.09
CA TYR A 82 -0.06 3.37 -0.04
C TYR A 82 -0.56 3.58 -1.46
N CYS A 83 -1.67 4.31 -1.55
CA CYS A 83 -2.20 4.86 -2.79
C CYS A 83 -2.76 6.26 -2.46
N GLN A 84 -3.48 6.87 -3.38
CA GLN A 84 -3.97 8.23 -3.14
C GLN A 84 -5.04 8.29 -2.05
N GLY A 85 -6.02 7.38 -2.08
CA GLY A 85 -7.15 7.42 -1.14
C GLY A 85 -7.21 6.30 -0.12
N GLY A 86 -6.26 5.38 -0.13
CA GLY A 86 -6.23 4.24 0.80
C GLY A 86 -7.04 3.04 0.36
N PHE A 87 -7.87 3.14 -0.68
CA PHE A 87 -8.75 2.05 -1.10
C PHE A 87 -7.99 0.95 -1.84
N ARG A 88 -7.19 1.32 -2.84
CA ARG A 88 -6.37 0.36 -3.61
C ARG A 88 -5.35 -0.34 -2.70
N SER A 89 -4.73 0.41 -1.79
CA SER A 89 -3.75 -0.15 -0.88
C SER A 89 -4.39 -1.12 0.11
N ALA A 90 -5.61 -0.86 0.57
CA ALA A 90 -6.34 -1.77 1.44
C ALA A 90 -6.58 -3.13 0.77
N LEU A 91 -7.03 -3.11 -0.48
CA LEU A 91 -7.28 -4.34 -1.23
C LEU A 91 -5.98 -5.09 -1.53
N ALA A 92 -4.91 -4.37 -1.88
CA ALA A 92 -3.61 -4.97 -2.12
C ALA A 92 -3.06 -5.61 -0.83
N ALA A 93 -3.17 -4.93 0.30
CA ALA A 93 -2.72 -5.45 1.58
C ALA A 93 -3.48 -6.72 1.99
N GLU A 94 -4.79 -6.76 1.74
CA GLU A 94 -5.59 -7.96 2.00
C GLU A 94 -5.10 -9.14 1.16
N SER A 95 -4.81 -8.91 -0.12
CA SER A 95 -4.27 -9.96 -1.01
C SER A 95 -2.93 -10.48 -0.51
N LEU A 96 -2.02 -9.60 -0.09
CA LEU A 96 -0.72 -10.01 0.42
C LEU A 96 -0.82 -10.76 1.74
N LYS A 97 -1.78 -10.39 2.58
CA LYS A 97 -1.99 -11.10 3.85
C LYS A 97 -2.38 -12.55 3.64
N LYS A 98 -3.09 -12.85 2.54
CA LYS A 98 -3.47 -14.22 2.19
C LYS A 98 -2.28 -15.05 1.72
N MET A 99 -1.23 -14.43 1.30
CA MET A 99 0.00 -15.10 0.89
C MET A 99 0.86 -15.40 2.11
#